data_d6b09d083a827b44b616bb17f29d8076
#
_entry.id   d6b09d083a827b44b616bb17f29d8076
#
_cell.length_a   1.000
_cell.length_b   1.000
_cell.length_c   1.000
_cell.angle_alpha   90.00
_cell.angle_beta   90.00
_cell.angle_gamma   90.00
#
_symmetry.space_group_name_H-M   'P 1'
#
loop_
_entity.id
_entity.type
_entity.pdbx_description
1 polymer ?
#
loop_
_entity_poly.entity_id
_entity_poly.type
_entity_poly.pdbx_seq_one_letter_code
_entity_poly.pdbx_strand_id
1 'polypeptide(L)'
;GSIYDAQVVGIAKGEVGAPGALNGSTDEAAFLGDIQINCGCGIYGAAQFDGKPLETGDIKTGKASIYCTLEGDTVNEYRIEVKRVYENDGLKTVLITVTDPALIAQTGGIVQGMSGSPIIQEGKLVGAVTHVFVNDPTSGYGISIQDMLEQVPMCQKAA
;
A
#
# COMPACT_ATOMS: atom_id res chain seq x y z
N GLY A 1 -2.99 -9.51 -16.44
CA GLY A 1 -3.25 -8.07 -16.30
C GLY A 1 -2.02 -7.24 -16.62
N SER A 2 -2.19 -5.94 -16.78
CA SER A 2 -1.10 -5.05 -17.16
C SER A 2 -0.94 -3.93 -16.13
N ILE A 3 0.29 -3.42 -15.98
CA ILE A 3 0.65 -2.31 -15.10
C ILE A 3 0.96 -1.12 -15.98
N TYR A 4 0.33 0.01 -15.68
CA TYR A 4 0.53 1.27 -16.38
C TYR A 4 0.91 2.35 -15.39
N ASP A 5 1.57 3.39 -15.87
CA ASP A 5 1.73 4.61 -15.09
C ASP A 5 0.36 5.29 -14.90
N ALA A 6 0.18 5.93 -13.75
CA ALA A 6 -1.08 6.56 -13.39
C ALA A 6 -0.86 7.83 -12.58
N GLN A 7 -1.78 8.76 -12.73
CA GLN A 7 -1.81 9.99 -11.95
C GLN A 7 -3.10 10.06 -11.14
N VAL A 8 -3.01 10.63 -9.95
CA VAL A 8 -4.18 10.94 -9.13
C VAL A 8 -4.77 12.28 -9.60
N VAL A 9 -6.02 12.22 -10.06
CA VAL A 9 -6.75 13.38 -10.60
C VAL A 9 -7.84 13.91 -9.66
N GLY A 10 -8.12 13.21 -8.57
CA GLY A 10 -9.08 13.64 -7.59
C GLY A 10 -9.15 12.72 -6.37
N ILE A 11 -9.75 13.22 -5.30
CA ILE A 11 -9.95 12.51 -4.04
C ILE A 11 -11.42 12.60 -3.63
N ALA A 12 -12.05 11.46 -3.41
CA ALA A 12 -13.27 11.38 -2.63
C ALA A 12 -12.88 11.11 -1.17
N LYS A 13 -13.14 12.08 -0.29
CA LYS A 13 -12.76 11.98 1.13
C LYS A 13 -13.54 10.87 1.81
N GLY A 14 -12.86 10.09 2.65
CA GLY A 14 -13.48 9.05 3.47
C GLY A 14 -14.16 9.63 4.70
N GLU A 15 -15.28 9.04 5.06
CA GLU A 15 -16.05 9.35 6.27
C GLU A 15 -16.46 8.05 6.95
N VAL A 16 -16.88 8.14 8.20
CA VAL A 16 -17.39 6.97 8.94
C VAL A 16 -18.58 6.36 8.19
N GLY A 17 -18.48 5.08 7.85
CA GLY A 17 -19.50 4.36 7.09
C GLY A 17 -19.42 4.54 5.55
N ALA A 18 -18.52 5.41 5.05
CA ALA A 18 -18.35 5.67 3.63
C ALA A 18 -16.85 5.80 3.30
N PRO A 19 -16.19 4.71 2.90
CA PRO A 19 -14.79 4.76 2.49
C PRO A 19 -14.60 5.70 1.32
N GLY A 20 -13.57 6.54 1.40
CA GLY A 20 -13.18 7.41 0.31
C GLY A 20 -12.42 6.67 -0.79
N ALA A 21 -12.07 7.39 -1.85
CA ALA A 21 -11.31 6.84 -2.96
C ALA A 21 -10.37 7.87 -3.61
N LEU A 22 -9.23 7.39 -4.10
CA LEU A 22 -8.42 8.13 -5.06
C LEU A 22 -8.97 7.86 -6.47
N ASN A 23 -9.16 8.91 -7.24
CA ASN A 23 -9.52 8.81 -8.65
C ASN A 23 -8.24 8.91 -9.48
N GLY A 24 -7.92 7.83 -10.17
CA GLY A 24 -6.74 7.75 -11.03
C GLY A 24 -7.08 7.94 -12.51
N SER A 25 -6.12 8.45 -13.25
CA SER A 25 -6.10 8.42 -14.71
C SER A 25 -4.86 7.65 -15.14
N THR A 26 -5.04 6.63 -15.99
CA THR A 26 -3.93 5.82 -16.53
C THR A 26 -3.52 6.35 -17.89
N ASP A 27 -2.21 6.32 -18.15
CA ASP A 27 -1.67 6.52 -19.49
C ASP A 27 -1.42 5.14 -20.13
N GLU A 28 -2.30 4.75 -21.08
CA GLU A 28 -2.16 3.47 -21.78
C GLU A 28 -0.88 3.38 -22.63
N ALA A 29 -0.24 4.50 -22.94
CA ALA A 29 1.03 4.53 -23.63
C ALA A 29 2.22 4.27 -22.68
N ALA A 30 2.06 4.46 -21.39
CA ALA A 30 3.06 4.25 -20.36
C ALA A 30 2.95 2.85 -19.73
N PHE A 31 3.06 1.81 -20.54
CA PHE A 31 3.07 0.42 -20.09
C PHE A 31 4.34 0.13 -19.28
N LEU A 32 4.18 -0.39 -18.08
CA LEU A 32 5.27 -0.70 -17.15
C LEU A 32 5.54 -2.21 -17.04
N GLY A 33 4.54 -3.06 -17.26
CA GLY A 33 4.72 -4.49 -17.15
C GLY A 33 3.43 -5.29 -17.04
N ASP A 34 3.59 -6.60 -16.83
CA ASP A 34 2.49 -7.55 -16.76
C ASP A 34 2.31 -8.14 -15.36
N ILE A 35 1.04 -8.25 -14.94
CA ILE A 35 0.64 -8.95 -13.74
C ILE A 35 0.44 -10.42 -14.07
N GLN A 36 1.18 -11.29 -13.40
CA GLN A 36 1.11 -12.76 -13.54
C GLN A 36 0.12 -13.35 -12.53
N ILE A 37 0.17 -12.89 -11.27
CA ILE A 37 -0.70 -13.36 -10.19
C ILE A 37 -1.32 -12.15 -9.48
N ASN A 38 -2.59 -12.28 -9.12
CA ASN A 38 -3.30 -11.40 -8.21
C ASN A 38 -3.91 -12.27 -7.10
N CYS A 39 -3.50 -12.05 -5.87
CA CYS A 39 -3.91 -12.85 -4.72
C CYS A 39 -4.07 -11.98 -3.45
N GLY A 40 -4.47 -12.59 -2.34
CA GLY A 40 -4.64 -11.90 -1.06
C GLY A 40 -3.39 -11.23 -0.49
N CYS A 41 -2.20 -11.62 -0.97
CA CYS A 41 -0.92 -11.02 -0.58
C CYS A 41 -0.48 -9.86 -1.48
N GLY A 42 -1.18 -9.60 -2.59
CA GLY A 42 -0.86 -8.53 -3.53
C GLY A 42 -0.84 -8.99 -4.98
N ILE A 43 -0.29 -8.15 -5.84
CA ILE A 43 -0.04 -8.45 -7.25
C ILE A 43 1.43 -8.79 -7.47
N TYR A 44 1.69 -9.77 -8.32
CA TYR A 44 3.03 -10.21 -8.71
C TYR A 44 3.15 -10.22 -10.21
N GLY A 45 4.28 -9.74 -10.70
CA GLY A 45 4.53 -9.66 -12.13
C GLY A 45 5.92 -9.16 -12.43
N ALA A 46 6.18 -8.91 -13.70
CA ALA A 46 7.40 -8.29 -14.19
C ALA A 46 7.10 -6.87 -14.64
N ALA A 47 7.76 -5.91 -14.01
CA ALA A 47 7.62 -4.51 -14.36
C ALA A 47 8.99 -3.83 -14.42
N GLN A 48 9.10 -2.80 -15.26
CA GLN A 48 10.30 -1.99 -15.38
C GLN A 48 10.11 -0.70 -14.58
N PHE A 49 10.99 -0.48 -13.62
CA PHE A 49 11.02 0.73 -12.81
C PHE A 49 12.45 1.28 -12.75
N ASP A 50 12.55 2.60 -12.84
CA ASP A 50 13.77 3.32 -12.53
C ASP A 50 13.78 3.62 -11.03
N GLY A 51 14.54 2.84 -10.26
CA GLY A 51 14.60 3.05 -8.81
C GLY A 51 15.69 2.22 -8.15
N LYS A 52 16.02 2.60 -6.91
CA LYS A 52 16.92 1.82 -6.07
C LYS A 52 16.09 0.90 -5.18
N PRO A 53 16.47 -0.38 -5.05
CA PRO A 53 15.81 -1.28 -4.11
C PRO A 53 15.99 -0.76 -2.67
N LEU A 54 14.92 -0.85 -1.87
CA LEU A 54 14.97 -0.62 -0.43
C LEU A 54 15.33 -1.92 0.29
N GLU A 55 16.11 -1.79 1.38
CA GLU A 55 16.26 -2.91 2.29
C GLU A 55 14.92 -3.25 2.92
N THR A 56 14.66 -4.54 3.09
CA THR A 56 13.49 -5.03 3.80
C THR A 56 13.78 -5.28 5.28
N GLY A 57 12.74 -5.23 6.10
CA GLY A 57 12.85 -5.48 7.53
C GLY A 57 11.58 -6.11 8.08
N ASP A 58 11.66 -6.58 9.34
CA ASP A 58 10.50 -7.10 10.05
C ASP A 58 9.62 -5.95 10.54
N ILE A 59 8.31 -6.07 10.30
CA ILE A 59 7.33 -5.10 10.79
C ILE A 59 7.11 -5.27 12.28
N LYS A 60 7.12 -4.15 13.01
CA LYS A 60 6.96 -4.09 14.47
C LYS A 60 5.90 -3.05 14.83
N THR A 61 5.35 -3.17 16.04
CA THR A 61 4.51 -2.11 16.63
C THR A 61 5.35 -0.84 16.84
N GLY A 62 4.70 0.31 16.66
CA GLY A 62 5.30 1.63 16.83
C GLY A 62 5.15 2.52 15.61
N LYS A 63 5.92 3.61 15.61
CA LYS A 63 5.91 4.61 14.54
C LYS A 63 6.38 4.02 13.21
N ALA A 64 5.70 4.43 12.15
CA ALA A 64 6.01 4.09 10.77
C ALA A 64 5.55 5.21 9.84
N SER A 65 5.86 5.08 8.56
CA SER A 65 5.37 5.95 7.51
C SER A 65 4.77 5.12 6.38
N ILE A 66 3.83 5.71 5.65
CA ILE A 66 3.42 5.24 4.33
C ILE A 66 3.78 6.28 3.28
N TYR A 67 4.05 5.81 2.08
CA TYR A 67 4.27 6.66 0.91
C TYR A 67 3.13 6.47 -0.06
N CYS A 68 2.46 7.55 -0.44
CA CYS A 68 1.39 7.50 -1.43
C CYS A 68 1.31 8.81 -2.21
N THR A 69 0.64 8.73 -3.35
CA THR A 69 0.35 9.86 -4.22
C THR A 69 -1.08 10.31 -3.98
N LEU A 70 -1.27 11.60 -3.70
CA LEU A 70 -2.60 12.22 -3.53
C LEU A 70 -2.94 13.20 -4.65
N GLU A 71 -1.94 13.65 -5.39
CA GLU A 71 -2.10 14.60 -6.49
C GLU A 71 -1.04 14.33 -7.57
N GLY A 72 -1.48 14.23 -8.81
CA GLY A 72 -0.60 13.98 -9.95
C GLY A 72 0.20 12.69 -9.77
N ASP A 73 1.51 12.80 -9.86
CA ASP A 73 2.51 11.74 -9.67
C ASP A 73 3.42 12.00 -8.44
N THR A 74 3.10 13.01 -7.64
CA THR A 74 3.91 13.40 -6.48
C THR A 74 3.72 12.43 -5.32
N VAL A 75 4.79 11.70 -4.98
CA VAL A 75 4.83 10.80 -3.83
C VAL A 75 5.17 11.59 -2.57
N ASN A 76 4.36 11.46 -1.54
CA ASN A 76 4.59 12.06 -0.23
C ASN A 76 4.61 11.00 0.88
N GLU A 77 5.33 11.33 1.94
CA GLU A 77 5.41 10.54 3.17
C GLU A 77 4.38 11.01 4.18
N TYR A 78 3.65 10.06 4.76
CA TYR A 78 2.67 10.32 5.82
C TYR A 78 2.89 9.41 7.01
N ARG A 79 2.75 9.96 8.22
CA ARG A 79 2.97 9.24 9.47
C ARG A 79 1.81 8.33 9.79
N ILE A 80 2.14 7.12 10.21
CA ILE A 80 1.21 6.13 10.75
C ILE A 80 1.78 5.52 12.03
N GLU A 81 0.97 4.74 12.71
CA GLU A 81 1.41 3.88 13.80
C GLU A 81 0.96 2.45 13.54
N VAL A 82 1.88 1.51 13.66
CA VAL A 82 1.56 0.09 13.70
C VAL A 82 1.11 -0.25 15.12
N LYS A 83 -0.19 -0.49 15.29
CA LYS A 83 -0.82 -0.75 16.59
C LYS A 83 -0.65 -2.18 17.04
N ARG A 84 -0.77 -3.12 16.11
CA ARG A 84 -0.67 -4.56 16.37
C ARG A 84 -0.11 -5.30 15.18
N VAL A 85 0.61 -6.38 15.47
CA VAL A 85 1.03 -7.38 14.50
C VAL A 85 0.31 -8.68 14.89
N TYR A 86 -0.47 -9.22 13.96
CA TYR A 86 -1.17 -10.49 14.11
C TYR A 86 -0.47 -11.53 13.26
N GLU A 87 -0.29 -12.72 13.81
CA GLU A 87 0.12 -13.88 13.03
C GLU A 87 -1.06 -14.87 12.95
N ASN A 88 -1.50 -15.14 11.74
CA ASN A 88 -2.61 -16.05 11.48
C ASN A 88 -2.26 -16.90 10.25
N ASP A 89 -2.27 -18.22 10.42
CA ASP A 89 -1.92 -19.19 9.38
C ASP A 89 -0.55 -18.92 8.71
N GLY A 90 0.41 -18.42 9.49
CA GLY A 90 1.76 -18.10 9.01
C GLY A 90 1.88 -16.75 8.28
N LEU A 91 0.79 -15.99 8.16
CA LEU A 91 0.79 -14.64 7.59
C LEU A 91 0.75 -13.58 8.68
N LYS A 92 1.55 -12.54 8.53
CA LYS A 92 1.57 -11.37 9.42
C LYS A 92 0.73 -10.25 8.86
N THR A 93 -0.46 -10.10 9.44
CA THR A 93 -1.35 -8.95 9.20
C THR A 93 -1.11 -7.91 10.29
N VAL A 94 -1.08 -6.65 9.93
CA VAL A 94 -0.86 -5.56 10.87
C VAL A 94 -2.05 -4.61 10.90
N LEU A 95 -2.38 -4.14 12.10
CA LEU A 95 -3.31 -3.06 12.33
C LEU A 95 -2.54 -1.74 12.32
N ILE A 96 -2.91 -0.83 11.45
CA ILE A 96 -2.30 0.49 11.32
C ILE A 96 -3.31 1.59 11.61
N THR A 97 -2.83 2.72 12.12
CA THR A 97 -3.61 3.93 12.32
C THR A 97 -2.87 5.13 11.74
N VAL A 98 -3.55 5.93 10.95
CA VAL A 98 -3.03 7.20 10.43
C VAL A 98 -2.91 8.20 11.57
N THR A 99 -1.72 8.76 11.76
CA THR A 99 -1.43 9.79 12.76
C THR A 99 -1.05 11.13 12.12
N ASP A 100 -0.95 11.17 10.80
CA ASP A 100 -0.59 12.37 10.06
C ASP A 100 -1.81 13.28 9.86
N PRO A 101 -1.81 14.52 10.44
CA PRO A 101 -2.93 15.44 10.29
C PRO A 101 -3.17 15.88 8.85
N ALA A 102 -2.10 15.97 8.03
CA ALA A 102 -2.22 16.37 6.63
C ALA A 102 -2.96 15.32 5.81
N LEU A 103 -2.66 14.04 6.03
CA LEU A 103 -3.38 12.93 5.37
C LEU A 103 -4.84 12.90 5.80
N ILE A 104 -5.11 13.00 7.10
CA ILE A 104 -6.48 13.02 7.64
C ILE A 104 -7.28 14.21 7.06
N ALA A 105 -6.67 15.39 6.97
CA ALA A 105 -7.33 16.58 6.42
C ALA A 105 -7.70 16.40 4.94
N GLN A 106 -6.83 15.78 4.15
CA GLN A 106 -7.01 15.62 2.70
C GLN A 106 -7.95 14.47 2.34
N THR A 107 -7.81 13.31 3.02
CA THR A 107 -8.49 12.07 2.62
C THR A 107 -9.45 11.53 3.68
N GLY A 108 -9.41 12.02 4.91
CA GLY A 108 -10.13 11.46 6.05
C GLY A 108 -9.44 10.24 6.68
N GLY A 109 -8.36 9.76 6.08
CA GLY A 109 -7.61 8.58 6.50
C GLY A 109 -7.15 7.72 5.33
N ILE A 110 -7.20 6.41 5.48
CA ILE A 110 -6.92 5.46 4.41
C ILE A 110 -8.13 5.39 3.48
N VAL A 111 -7.89 5.50 2.18
CA VAL A 111 -8.95 5.47 1.15
C VAL A 111 -8.65 4.40 0.10
N GLN A 112 -9.67 4.02 -0.66
CA GLN A 112 -9.49 3.12 -1.81
C GLN A 112 -8.50 3.72 -2.81
N GLY A 113 -7.61 2.89 -3.33
CA GLY A 113 -6.47 3.31 -4.16
C GLY A 113 -5.15 3.41 -3.39
N MET A 114 -5.16 3.41 -2.05
CA MET A 114 -3.93 3.36 -1.24
C MET A 114 -3.42 1.94 -1.00
N SER A 115 -4.16 0.90 -1.39
CA SER A 115 -3.68 -0.49 -1.31
C SER A 115 -2.38 -0.65 -2.09
N GLY A 116 -1.37 -1.27 -1.46
CA GLY A 116 -0.03 -1.37 -1.99
C GLY A 116 0.91 -0.22 -1.58
N SER A 117 0.42 0.83 -0.92
CA SER A 117 1.29 1.88 -0.36
C SER A 117 2.31 1.25 0.58
N PRO A 118 3.63 1.48 0.36
CA PRO A 118 4.67 0.87 1.18
C PRO A 118 4.66 1.40 2.60
N ILE A 119 4.84 0.51 3.56
CA ILE A 119 5.04 0.84 4.98
C ILE A 119 6.53 0.80 5.26
N ILE A 120 7.05 1.92 5.76
CA ILE A 120 8.46 2.10 6.07
C ILE A 120 8.64 2.28 7.58
N GLN A 121 9.57 1.52 8.16
CA GLN A 121 10.04 1.66 9.53
C GLN A 121 11.57 1.70 9.55
N GLU A 122 12.16 2.68 10.24
CA GLU A 122 13.62 2.79 10.39
C GLU A 122 14.36 2.73 9.04
N GLY A 123 13.78 3.35 7.99
CA GLY A 123 14.33 3.38 6.65
C GLY A 123 14.21 2.08 5.86
N LYS A 124 13.50 1.07 6.36
CA LYS A 124 13.32 -0.23 5.70
C LYS A 124 11.88 -0.43 5.25
N LEU A 125 11.72 -1.09 4.12
CA LEU A 125 10.42 -1.57 3.65
C LEU A 125 9.97 -2.75 4.52
N VAL A 126 8.89 -2.58 5.29
CA VAL A 126 8.42 -3.59 6.23
C VAL A 126 7.06 -4.19 5.86
N GLY A 127 6.31 -3.54 4.96
CA GLY A 127 5.00 -4.03 4.56
C GLY A 127 4.31 -3.13 3.55
N ALA A 128 3.04 -3.39 3.33
CA ALA A 128 2.17 -2.59 2.47
C ALA A 128 0.75 -2.48 3.07
N VAL A 129 0.09 -1.37 2.79
CA VAL A 129 -1.32 -1.16 3.13
C VAL A 129 -2.20 -2.09 2.30
N THR A 130 -3.23 -2.69 2.90
CA THR A 130 -4.17 -3.57 2.21
C THR A 130 -5.61 -3.10 2.25
N HIS A 131 -6.14 -2.79 3.43
CA HIS A 131 -7.56 -2.49 3.62
C HIS A 131 -7.78 -1.31 4.58
N VAL A 132 -8.88 -0.61 4.38
CA VAL A 132 -9.39 0.43 5.29
C VAL A 132 -10.58 -0.12 6.09
N PHE A 133 -10.78 0.36 7.31
CA PHE A 133 -12.00 0.10 8.07
C PHE A 133 -13.12 1.03 7.63
N VAL A 134 -14.27 0.46 7.32
CA VAL A 134 -15.44 1.24 6.88
C VAL A 134 -15.92 2.20 7.99
N ASN A 135 -15.87 1.76 9.24
CA ASN A 135 -16.36 2.54 10.37
C ASN A 135 -15.29 3.43 11.05
N ASP A 136 -14.04 3.31 10.62
CA ASP A 136 -12.93 4.14 11.07
C ASP A 136 -11.88 4.30 9.95
N PRO A 137 -12.04 5.30 9.08
CA PRO A 137 -11.10 5.51 7.96
C PRO A 137 -9.66 5.79 8.38
N THR A 138 -9.44 6.21 9.63
CA THR A 138 -8.08 6.44 10.15
C THR A 138 -7.35 5.14 10.47
N SER A 139 -8.05 4.02 10.52
CA SER A 139 -7.50 2.69 10.80
C SER A 139 -7.65 1.76 9.61
N GLY A 140 -6.75 0.79 9.51
CA GLY A 140 -6.76 -0.20 8.46
C GLY A 140 -5.79 -1.33 8.71
N TYR A 141 -5.69 -2.21 7.72
CA TYR A 141 -4.75 -3.34 7.74
C TYR A 141 -3.62 -3.15 6.75
N GLY A 142 -2.52 -3.81 7.05
CA GLY A 142 -1.40 -4.03 6.16
C GLY A 142 -0.93 -5.48 6.22
N ILE A 143 -0.03 -5.83 5.32
CA ILE A 143 0.64 -7.13 5.23
C ILE A 143 2.15 -6.93 5.38
N SER A 144 2.84 -7.90 5.96
CA SER A 144 4.31 -7.86 6.06
C SER A 144 4.97 -8.05 4.69
N ILE A 145 6.12 -7.40 4.50
CA ILE A 145 6.89 -7.57 3.26
C ILE A 145 7.42 -9.00 3.11
N GLN A 146 7.76 -9.68 4.20
CA GLN A 146 8.24 -11.05 4.15
C GLN A 146 7.19 -11.99 3.54
N ASP A 147 5.92 -11.85 3.97
CA ASP A 147 4.83 -12.66 3.44
C ASP A 147 4.61 -12.41 1.94
N MET A 148 4.75 -11.15 1.50
CA MET A 148 4.70 -10.83 0.08
C MET A 148 5.85 -11.47 -0.69
N LEU A 149 7.08 -11.40 -0.18
CA LEU A 149 8.26 -11.96 -0.84
C LEU A 149 8.25 -13.49 -0.90
N GLU A 150 7.67 -14.17 0.08
CA GLU A 150 7.53 -15.64 0.08
C GLU A 150 6.66 -16.16 -1.07
N GLN A 151 5.78 -15.31 -1.64
CA GLN A 151 4.96 -15.68 -2.80
C GLN A 151 5.72 -15.59 -4.14
N VAL A 152 6.83 -14.85 -4.21
CA VAL A 152 7.59 -14.63 -5.46
C VAL A 152 8.04 -15.94 -6.14
N PRO A 153 8.55 -16.98 -5.43
CA PRO A 153 8.93 -18.24 -6.06
C PRO A 153 7.77 -18.99 -6.72
N MET A 154 6.54 -18.81 -6.22
CA MET A 154 5.33 -19.39 -6.80
C MET A 154 4.97 -18.71 -8.11
N CYS A 155 5.19 -17.39 -8.21
CA CYS A 155 4.99 -16.63 -9.43
C CYS A 155 5.97 -17.05 -10.54
N GLN A 156 7.23 -17.32 -10.19
CA GLN A 156 8.25 -17.75 -11.14
C GLN A 156 8.01 -19.17 -11.71
N LYS A 157 7.30 -20.03 -10.96
CA LYS A 157 6.93 -21.38 -11.42
C LYS A 157 5.70 -21.39 -12.33
N ALA A 158 4.89 -20.34 -12.27
CA ALA A 158 3.66 -20.21 -13.07
C ALA A 158 3.91 -19.53 -14.45
N ALA A 159 5.10 -19.00 -14.64
CA ALA A 159 5.55 -18.44 -15.92
C ALA A 159 6.32 -19.47 -16.73
#